data_416e0681f28ffb9733c9e9fd294522d1
#
_entry.id   416e0681f28ffb9733c9e9fd294522d1
#
_cell.length_a   1.000
_cell.length_b   1.000
_cell.length_c   1.000
_cell.angle_alpha   90.00
_cell.angle_beta   90.00
_cell.angle_gamma   90.00
#
_symmetry.space_group_name_H-M   'P 1'
#
loop_
_entity.id
_entity.type
_entity.pdbx_description
1 polymer ?
#
loop_
_entity_poly.entity_id
_entity_poly.type
_entity_poly.pdbx_seq_one_letter_code
_entity_poly.pdbx_strand_id
1 'polypeptide(L)'
;SPLISILSRLYPLYTDVCLSLYLLWFIIRNSRKKGAFILYRNEKLLAIGAMLFAAALSPLWAADRGMCLYGVVKTFPFLLYMFLLMQLDGSEREKAYAVLPVCGAAMTLLCVLLQFVPVFERFVTVNHRLSGFFEYPNVYAAFLLVCLAISGTQKVRLRFGAVVDAVLIFGIFGSGSRTAFVLLLILLPVLMITRREKKYCLQECGLLAVAFVFSYALSLLGGSVNAARYLTTSSNASTFLGRILYFKDALPVIARNPLGLGFWGYYETQGSFQTGVYTVAFVHNELLQQLLDYGWIPTALLCFALVRSFFAKRAGLTERFVMGIILAHSMMDFDLQFSVMWLLLLFVMDLRGGKKYVITKAGAKMAALAFACVFTVLTGWLGLADA
;
A
#
# COMPACT_ATOMS: atom_id res chain seq x y z
N SER A 1 -24.48 16.24 0.46
CA SER A 1 -25.49 15.75 1.43
C SER A 1 -24.79 15.10 2.61
N PRO A 2 -25.37 15.13 3.83
CA PRO A 2 -24.77 14.51 5.02
C PRO A 2 -24.41 13.03 4.81
N LEU A 3 -25.21 12.32 4.03
CA LEU A 3 -25.00 10.89 3.70
C LEU A 3 -23.68 10.65 2.94
N ILE A 4 -23.30 11.58 2.08
CA ILE A 4 -22.05 11.48 1.30
C ILE A 4 -20.84 11.74 2.20
N SER A 5 -20.95 12.67 3.14
CA SER A 5 -19.90 12.95 4.14
C SER A 5 -19.70 11.75 5.09
N ILE A 6 -20.79 11.10 5.52
CA ILE A 6 -20.75 9.89 6.34
C ILE A 6 -20.15 8.72 5.54
N LEU A 7 -20.56 8.50 4.31
CA LEU A 7 -20.03 7.44 3.45
C LEU A 7 -18.54 7.64 3.14
N SER A 8 -18.07 8.86 2.93
CA SER A 8 -16.65 9.12 2.68
C SER A 8 -15.77 8.89 3.93
N ARG A 9 -16.30 9.16 5.13
CA ARG A 9 -15.59 8.88 6.39
C ARG A 9 -15.54 7.40 6.72
N LEU A 10 -16.61 6.65 6.42
CA LEU A 10 -16.73 5.21 6.68
C LEU A 10 -16.10 4.35 5.58
N TYR A 11 -15.79 4.91 4.40
CA TYR A 11 -15.27 4.16 3.26
C TYR A 11 -14.00 3.33 3.59
N PRO A 12 -12.97 3.85 4.28
CA PRO A 12 -11.80 3.05 4.65
C PRO A 12 -12.17 1.90 5.60
N LEU A 13 -13.08 2.12 6.56
CA LEU A 13 -13.52 1.09 7.50
C LEU A 13 -14.29 -0.02 6.77
N TYR A 14 -15.16 0.32 5.82
CA TYR A 14 -15.90 -0.66 5.03
C TYR A 14 -14.98 -1.54 4.18
N THR A 15 -13.95 -0.98 3.56
CA THR A 15 -12.98 -1.76 2.79
C THR A 15 -12.26 -2.76 3.66
N ASP A 16 -11.82 -2.38 4.85
CA ASP A 16 -11.13 -3.25 5.80
C ASP A 16 -12.08 -4.33 6.38
N VAL A 17 -13.35 -3.99 6.63
CA VAL A 17 -14.39 -4.96 7.03
C VAL A 17 -14.65 -5.97 5.92
N CYS A 18 -14.89 -5.50 4.68
CA CYS A 18 -15.12 -6.39 3.54
C CYS A 18 -13.92 -7.31 3.29
N LEU A 19 -12.71 -6.78 3.38
CA LEU A 19 -11.49 -7.57 3.27
C LEU A 19 -11.41 -8.64 4.35
N SER A 20 -11.66 -8.28 5.61
CA SER A 20 -11.64 -9.21 6.74
C SER A 20 -12.68 -10.32 6.58
N LEU A 21 -13.91 -9.98 6.19
CA LEU A 21 -14.97 -10.95 5.92
C LEU A 21 -14.62 -11.88 4.76
N TYR A 22 -14.05 -11.34 3.67
CA TYR A 22 -13.58 -12.14 2.56
C TYR A 22 -12.46 -13.11 2.97
N LEU A 23 -11.48 -12.63 3.72
CA LEU A 23 -10.38 -13.44 4.22
C LEU A 23 -10.86 -14.54 5.17
N LEU A 24 -11.80 -14.22 6.06
CA LEU A 24 -12.46 -15.21 6.94
C LEU A 24 -13.23 -16.25 6.14
N TRP A 25 -14.06 -15.83 5.18
CA TRP A 25 -14.78 -16.75 4.30
C TRP A 25 -13.83 -17.67 3.55
N PHE A 26 -12.72 -17.12 3.02
CA PHE A 26 -11.71 -17.91 2.31
C PHE A 26 -11.04 -18.94 3.24
N ILE A 27 -10.71 -18.59 4.49
CA ILE A 27 -10.18 -19.52 5.48
C ILE A 27 -11.20 -20.65 5.77
N ILE A 28 -12.45 -20.28 6.02
CA ILE A 28 -13.52 -21.23 6.32
C ILE A 28 -13.75 -22.17 5.13
N ARG A 29 -13.81 -21.65 3.90
CA ARG A 29 -13.99 -22.43 2.68
C ARG A 29 -12.82 -23.40 2.45
N ASN A 30 -11.59 -22.93 2.58
CA ASN A 30 -10.41 -23.77 2.38
C ASN A 30 -10.19 -24.78 3.52
N SER A 31 -10.69 -24.50 4.71
CA SER A 31 -10.69 -25.46 5.80
C SER A 31 -11.48 -26.74 5.48
N ARG A 32 -12.42 -26.66 4.54
CA ARG A 32 -13.18 -27.84 4.06
C ARG A 32 -12.34 -28.71 3.12
N LYS A 33 -11.34 -28.13 2.43
CA LYS A 33 -10.51 -28.81 1.42
C LYS A 33 -9.19 -29.29 1.97
N LYS A 34 -8.53 -28.54 2.84
CA LYS A 34 -7.21 -28.88 3.42
C LYS A 34 -7.41 -29.55 4.80
N GLY A 35 -6.69 -30.65 5.04
CA GLY A 35 -6.80 -31.43 6.28
C GLY A 35 -6.29 -30.71 7.54
N ALA A 36 -5.34 -29.78 7.38
CA ALA A 36 -4.73 -28.99 8.43
C ALA A 36 -4.21 -27.67 7.87
N PHE A 37 -4.04 -26.69 8.77
CA PHE A 37 -3.40 -25.42 8.47
C PHE A 37 -1.97 -25.40 9.01
N ILE A 38 -1.13 -24.60 8.36
CA ILE A 38 0.28 -24.45 8.72
C ILE A 38 0.48 -23.08 9.34
N LEU A 39 1.11 -23.05 10.50
CA LEU A 39 1.63 -21.83 11.10
C LEU A 39 3.16 -21.93 11.12
N TYR A 40 3.83 -20.91 10.64
CA TYR A 40 5.28 -20.81 10.75
C TYR A 40 5.66 -19.91 11.92
N ARG A 41 6.76 -20.24 12.58
CA ARG A 41 7.39 -19.38 13.59
C ARG A 41 8.80 -19.04 13.10
N ASN A 42 9.01 -17.79 12.78
CA ASN A 42 10.31 -17.25 12.40
C ASN A 42 10.49 -15.83 12.94
N GLU A 43 11.70 -15.32 12.84
CA GLU A 43 12.07 -14.01 13.35
C GLU A 43 11.25 -12.86 12.77
N LYS A 44 10.90 -12.92 11.48
CA LYS A 44 10.11 -11.87 10.80
C LYS A 44 8.68 -11.82 11.34
N LEU A 45 8.04 -12.98 11.46
CA LEU A 45 6.69 -13.08 12.04
C LEU A 45 6.65 -12.63 13.50
N LEU A 46 7.69 -12.98 14.28
CA LEU A 46 7.79 -12.52 15.65
C LEU A 46 7.95 -11.01 15.72
N ALA A 47 8.79 -10.42 14.86
CA ALA A 47 8.99 -8.98 14.79
C ALA A 47 7.71 -8.23 14.38
N ILE A 48 7.02 -8.70 13.33
CA ILE A 48 5.75 -8.09 12.90
C ILE A 48 4.67 -8.27 13.97
N GLY A 49 4.58 -9.46 14.57
CA GLY A 49 3.63 -9.73 15.66
C GLY A 49 3.87 -8.83 16.88
N ALA A 50 5.13 -8.64 17.28
CA ALA A 50 5.49 -7.74 18.38
C ALA A 50 5.21 -6.27 18.03
N MET A 51 5.48 -5.85 16.79
CA MET A 51 5.08 -4.52 16.30
C MET A 51 3.57 -4.31 16.39
N LEU A 52 2.77 -5.25 15.85
CA LEU A 52 1.30 -5.16 15.89
C LEU A 52 0.75 -5.20 17.32
N PHE A 53 1.38 -5.98 18.21
CA PHE A 53 1.03 -5.99 19.62
C PHE A 53 1.31 -4.65 20.29
N ALA A 54 2.47 -4.04 20.02
CA ALA A 54 2.79 -2.72 20.55
C ALA A 54 1.85 -1.64 19.98
N ALA A 55 1.49 -1.74 18.70
CA ALA A 55 0.48 -0.87 18.10
C ALA A 55 -0.89 -1.03 18.79
N ALA A 56 -1.28 -2.26 19.15
CA ALA A 56 -2.52 -2.52 19.89
C ALA A 56 -2.53 -1.94 21.31
N LEU A 57 -1.36 -1.72 21.92
CA LEU A 57 -1.23 -1.07 23.22
C LEU A 57 -1.20 0.46 23.12
N SER A 58 -0.91 1.03 21.96
CA SER A 58 -0.72 2.48 21.78
C SER A 58 -1.92 3.35 22.20
N PRO A 59 -3.21 2.91 22.17
CA PRO A 59 -4.31 3.69 22.71
C PRO A 59 -4.19 4.06 24.19
N LEU A 60 -3.34 3.35 24.95
CA LEU A 60 -3.16 3.64 26.38
C LEU A 60 -2.48 4.98 26.63
N TRP A 61 -1.65 5.46 25.69
CA TRP A 61 -0.90 6.73 25.79
C TRP A 61 -1.10 7.66 24.58
N ALA A 62 -1.94 7.28 23.63
CA ALA A 62 -2.17 8.06 22.41
C ALA A 62 -2.71 9.45 22.69
N ALA A 63 -2.35 10.42 21.84
CA ALA A 63 -2.87 11.77 21.86
C ALA A 63 -4.39 11.81 21.61
N ASP A 64 -4.87 10.97 20.69
CA ASP A 64 -6.28 10.68 20.46
C ASP A 64 -6.51 9.16 20.58
N ARG A 65 -7.20 8.75 21.64
CA ARG A 65 -7.45 7.32 21.92
C ARG A 65 -8.45 6.71 20.95
N GLY A 66 -9.45 7.48 20.51
CA GLY A 66 -10.50 7.02 19.60
C GLY A 66 -9.92 6.74 18.21
N MET A 67 -9.23 7.72 17.64
CA MET A 67 -8.55 7.57 16.35
C MET A 67 -7.43 6.53 16.41
N CYS A 68 -6.73 6.42 17.54
CA CYS A 68 -5.72 5.39 17.72
C CYS A 68 -6.33 3.98 17.72
N LEU A 69 -7.47 3.78 18.39
CA LEU A 69 -8.18 2.50 18.35
C LEU A 69 -8.68 2.16 16.93
N TYR A 70 -9.15 3.16 16.19
CA TYR A 70 -9.47 2.98 14.77
C TYR A 70 -8.22 2.49 13.98
N GLY A 71 -7.04 3.09 14.20
CA GLY A 71 -5.78 2.64 13.62
C GLY A 71 -5.45 1.18 13.96
N VAL A 72 -5.69 0.76 15.21
CA VAL A 72 -5.54 -0.65 15.63
C VAL A 72 -6.45 -1.58 14.84
N VAL A 73 -7.73 -1.22 14.69
CA VAL A 73 -8.71 -2.03 13.94
C VAL A 73 -8.28 -2.20 12.47
N LYS A 74 -7.70 -1.19 11.85
CA LYS A 74 -7.13 -1.28 10.49
C LYS A 74 -6.03 -2.32 10.34
N THR A 75 -5.37 -2.74 11.41
CA THR A 75 -4.31 -3.76 11.37
C THR A 75 -4.84 -5.20 11.39
N PHE A 76 -6.10 -5.43 11.77
CA PHE A 76 -6.67 -6.77 11.90
C PHE A 76 -6.70 -7.57 10.60
N PRO A 77 -7.06 -7.00 9.43
CA PRO A 77 -6.99 -7.71 8.18
C PRO A 77 -5.59 -8.29 7.90
N PHE A 78 -4.54 -7.62 8.35
CA PHE A 78 -3.15 -8.04 8.11
C PHE A 78 -2.82 -9.35 8.85
N LEU A 79 -3.34 -9.56 10.05
CA LEU A 79 -3.16 -10.81 10.78
C LEU A 79 -3.78 -12.00 10.04
N LEU A 80 -5.02 -11.84 9.55
CA LEU A 80 -5.68 -12.86 8.74
C LEU A 80 -4.95 -13.12 7.42
N TYR A 81 -4.50 -12.04 6.78
CA TYR A 81 -3.78 -12.13 5.53
C TYR A 81 -2.43 -12.84 5.70
N MET A 82 -1.66 -12.52 6.75
CA MET A 82 -0.43 -13.24 7.07
C MET A 82 -0.68 -14.73 7.25
N PHE A 83 -1.76 -15.10 7.96
CA PHE A 83 -2.15 -16.49 8.10
C PHE A 83 -2.44 -17.16 6.75
N LEU A 84 -3.17 -16.48 5.87
CA LEU A 84 -3.44 -16.98 4.51
C LEU A 84 -2.18 -17.13 3.67
N LEU A 85 -1.27 -16.16 3.72
CA LEU A 85 -0.01 -16.20 2.98
C LEU A 85 0.84 -17.44 3.34
N MET A 86 0.73 -17.91 4.57
CA MET A 86 1.40 -19.13 5.01
C MET A 86 0.81 -20.41 4.38
N GLN A 87 -0.44 -20.35 3.91
CA GLN A 87 -1.11 -21.49 3.29
C GLN A 87 -0.85 -21.61 1.77
N LEU A 88 -0.38 -20.52 1.13
CA LEU A 88 -0.14 -20.49 -0.31
C LEU A 88 1.08 -21.34 -0.69
N ASP A 89 0.94 -22.17 -1.70
CA ASP A 89 2.07 -22.83 -2.33
C ASP A 89 2.77 -21.94 -3.38
N GLY A 90 3.84 -22.44 -4.00
CA GLY A 90 4.60 -21.69 -4.99
C GLY A 90 3.76 -21.37 -6.24
N SER A 91 2.96 -22.31 -6.71
CA SER A 91 2.10 -22.15 -7.90
C SER A 91 1.00 -21.11 -7.64
N GLU A 92 0.38 -21.14 -6.46
CA GLU A 92 -0.64 -20.16 -6.06
C GLU A 92 -0.06 -18.74 -6.00
N ARG A 93 1.18 -18.60 -5.49
CA ARG A 93 1.89 -17.30 -5.47
C ARG A 93 2.22 -16.80 -6.87
N GLU A 94 2.70 -17.66 -7.75
CA GLU A 94 2.98 -17.30 -9.16
C GLU A 94 1.71 -16.84 -9.89
N LYS A 95 0.58 -17.51 -9.66
CA LYS A 95 -0.72 -17.06 -10.19
C LYS A 95 -1.12 -15.69 -9.67
N ALA A 96 -0.93 -15.44 -8.37
CA ALA A 96 -1.22 -14.12 -7.78
C ALA A 96 -0.34 -13.03 -8.41
N TYR A 97 0.95 -13.28 -8.61
CA TYR A 97 1.82 -12.34 -9.33
C TYR A 97 1.36 -12.10 -10.78
N ALA A 98 0.89 -13.11 -11.48
CA ALA A 98 0.41 -12.95 -12.85
C ALA A 98 -0.88 -12.11 -12.95
N VAL A 99 -1.74 -12.17 -11.95
CA VAL A 99 -3.03 -11.45 -11.92
C VAL A 99 -2.85 -9.97 -11.57
N LEU A 100 -1.93 -9.61 -10.69
CA LEU A 100 -1.76 -8.23 -10.19
C LEU A 100 -1.57 -7.18 -11.31
N PRO A 101 -0.67 -7.37 -12.31
CA PRO A 101 -0.52 -6.41 -13.41
C PRO A 101 -1.81 -6.24 -14.23
N VAL A 102 -2.54 -7.34 -14.44
CA VAL A 102 -3.82 -7.31 -15.18
C VAL A 102 -4.87 -6.51 -14.41
N CYS A 103 -4.94 -6.70 -13.09
CA CYS A 103 -5.83 -5.92 -12.23
C CYS A 103 -5.48 -4.43 -12.27
N GLY A 104 -4.19 -4.08 -12.21
CA GLY A 104 -3.73 -2.70 -12.30
C GLY A 104 -4.10 -2.05 -13.65
N ALA A 105 -3.90 -2.77 -14.75
CA ALA A 105 -4.27 -2.31 -16.08
C ALA A 105 -5.79 -2.16 -16.23
N ALA A 106 -6.56 -3.15 -15.78
CA ALA A 106 -8.03 -3.11 -15.82
C ALA A 106 -8.59 -1.95 -15.01
N MET A 107 -8.05 -1.71 -13.80
CA MET A 107 -8.40 -0.56 -12.97
C MET A 107 -8.09 0.76 -13.70
N THR A 108 -6.92 0.88 -14.33
CA THR A 108 -6.55 2.07 -15.09
C THR A 108 -7.54 2.35 -16.23
N LEU A 109 -7.85 1.34 -17.04
CA LEU A 109 -8.82 1.48 -18.13
C LEU A 109 -10.20 1.89 -17.63
N LEU A 110 -10.65 1.25 -16.55
CA LEU A 110 -11.95 1.57 -15.95
C LEU A 110 -11.97 3.02 -15.44
N CYS A 111 -10.91 3.48 -14.76
CA CYS A 111 -10.83 4.86 -14.28
C CYS A 111 -10.79 5.88 -15.42
N VAL A 112 -10.11 5.57 -16.52
CA VAL A 112 -10.12 6.40 -17.74
C VAL A 112 -11.50 6.51 -18.33
N LEU A 113 -12.32 5.47 -18.31
CA LEU A 113 -13.70 5.53 -18.78
C LEU A 113 -14.59 6.29 -17.80
N LEU A 114 -14.47 6.01 -16.50
CA LEU A 114 -15.31 6.60 -15.46
C LEU A 114 -15.09 8.10 -15.27
N GLN A 115 -13.90 8.64 -15.57
CA GLN A 115 -13.63 10.08 -15.46
C GLN A 115 -14.54 10.95 -16.37
N PHE A 116 -15.08 10.39 -17.46
CA PHE A 116 -15.99 11.11 -18.34
C PHE A 116 -17.45 11.05 -17.88
N VAL A 117 -17.74 10.35 -16.81
CA VAL A 117 -19.08 10.26 -16.20
C VAL A 117 -19.10 11.12 -14.94
N PRO A 118 -19.79 12.27 -14.90
CA PRO A 118 -19.69 13.27 -13.83
C PRO A 118 -19.92 12.71 -12.41
N VAL A 119 -20.80 11.70 -12.27
CA VAL A 119 -21.09 11.05 -10.98
C VAL A 119 -19.90 10.25 -10.47
N PHE A 120 -19.10 9.65 -11.37
CA PHE A 120 -17.98 8.77 -11.02
C PHE A 120 -16.61 9.47 -11.08
N GLU A 121 -16.50 10.62 -11.75
CA GLU A 121 -15.24 11.36 -11.87
C GLU A 121 -14.55 11.55 -10.53
N ARG A 122 -15.29 12.00 -9.51
CA ARG A 122 -14.78 12.29 -8.15
C ARG A 122 -14.19 11.08 -7.42
N PHE A 123 -14.54 9.84 -7.82
CA PHE A 123 -14.04 8.60 -7.21
C PHE A 123 -12.76 8.10 -7.86
N VAL A 124 -12.45 8.58 -9.07
CA VAL A 124 -11.33 8.09 -9.87
C VAL A 124 -10.32 9.17 -10.19
N THR A 125 -10.62 10.44 -9.87
CA THR A 125 -9.73 11.58 -10.06
C THR A 125 -9.68 12.49 -8.84
N VAL A 126 -8.50 13.06 -8.60
CA VAL A 126 -8.27 14.08 -7.56
C VAL A 126 -7.44 15.20 -8.17
N ASN A 127 -7.94 16.44 -8.15
CA ASN A 127 -7.28 17.60 -8.73
C ASN A 127 -6.82 17.36 -10.19
N HIS A 128 -7.73 16.85 -11.05
CA HIS A 128 -7.46 16.50 -12.44
C HIS A 128 -6.29 15.49 -12.61
N ARG A 129 -6.17 14.54 -11.71
CA ARG A 129 -5.18 13.46 -11.72
C ARG A 129 -5.88 12.15 -11.53
N LEU A 130 -5.53 11.11 -12.29
CA LEU A 130 -6.03 9.77 -12.04
C LEU A 130 -5.56 9.28 -10.66
N SER A 131 -6.50 8.85 -9.85
CA SER A 131 -6.24 8.36 -8.49
C SER A 131 -6.55 6.87 -8.31
N GLY A 132 -7.04 6.22 -9.36
CA GLY A 132 -7.60 4.88 -9.21
C GLY A 132 -8.74 4.88 -8.18
N PHE A 133 -9.00 3.73 -7.59
CA PHE A 133 -9.91 3.62 -6.45
C PHE A 133 -9.20 3.89 -5.09
N PHE A 134 -7.99 4.44 -5.13
CA PHE A 134 -7.27 4.84 -3.92
C PHE A 134 -7.67 6.23 -3.41
N GLU A 135 -8.38 7.03 -4.24
CA GLU A 135 -8.67 8.44 -3.96
C GLU A 135 -7.38 9.26 -3.69
N TYR A 136 -6.22 8.70 -4.05
CA TYR A 136 -4.92 9.33 -3.86
C TYR A 136 -3.95 8.99 -5.02
N PRO A 137 -3.66 9.95 -5.90
CA PRO A 137 -2.90 9.70 -7.13
C PRO A 137 -1.49 9.14 -6.94
N ASN A 138 -0.80 9.50 -5.85
CA ASN A 138 0.58 9.05 -5.66
C ASN A 138 0.63 7.56 -5.29
N VAL A 139 -0.24 7.09 -4.40
CA VAL A 139 -0.33 5.66 -4.02
C VAL A 139 -0.83 4.82 -5.18
N TYR A 140 -1.80 5.34 -5.96
CA TYR A 140 -2.21 4.71 -7.21
C TYR A 140 -1.00 4.47 -8.14
N ALA A 141 -0.17 5.49 -8.35
CA ALA A 141 1.02 5.38 -9.18
C ALA A 141 2.06 4.38 -8.60
N ALA A 142 2.27 4.37 -7.28
CA ALA A 142 3.13 3.39 -6.62
C ALA A 142 2.61 1.96 -6.82
N PHE A 143 1.30 1.73 -6.72
CA PHE A 143 0.67 0.45 -7.02
C PHE A 143 0.91 0.01 -8.48
N LEU A 144 0.76 0.92 -9.44
CA LEU A 144 1.02 0.62 -10.85
C LEU A 144 2.50 0.33 -11.13
N LEU A 145 3.43 1.02 -10.45
CA LEU A 145 4.87 0.70 -10.51
C LEU A 145 5.16 -0.70 -9.99
N VAL A 146 4.52 -1.10 -8.89
CA VAL A 146 4.61 -2.47 -8.36
C VAL A 146 4.09 -3.47 -9.39
N CYS A 147 2.94 -3.21 -10.02
CA CYS A 147 2.39 -4.04 -11.08
C CYS A 147 3.34 -4.17 -12.28
N LEU A 148 3.94 -3.06 -12.71
CA LEU A 148 4.93 -3.03 -13.80
C LEU A 148 6.20 -3.82 -13.44
N ALA A 149 6.71 -3.68 -12.22
CA ALA A 149 7.86 -4.45 -11.74
C ALA A 149 7.57 -5.96 -11.71
N ILE A 150 6.38 -6.35 -11.27
CA ILE A 150 5.93 -7.74 -11.31
C ILE A 150 5.87 -8.23 -12.76
N SER A 151 5.21 -7.50 -13.66
CA SER A 151 5.15 -7.85 -15.08
C SER A 151 6.55 -8.00 -15.70
N GLY A 152 7.43 -7.04 -15.41
CA GLY A 152 8.81 -7.04 -15.91
C GLY A 152 9.71 -8.14 -15.35
N THR A 153 9.41 -8.71 -14.19
CA THR A 153 10.25 -9.74 -13.53
C THR A 153 9.72 -11.17 -13.70
N GLN A 154 8.49 -11.38 -14.19
CA GLN A 154 7.94 -12.71 -14.43
C GLN A 154 8.73 -13.48 -15.48
N LYS A 155 8.98 -14.78 -15.22
CA LYS A 155 9.67 -15.69 -16.14
C LYS A 155 8.90 -15.92 -17.43
N VAL A 156 7.57 -16.02 -17.32
CA VAL A 156 6.66 -16.21 -18.46
C VAL A 156 5.83 -14.95 -18.61
N ARG A 157 6.00 -14.27 -19.74
CA ARG A 157 5.24 -13.07 -20.04
C ARG A 157 3.83 -13.43 -20.48
N LEU A 158 2.85 -12.64 -20.04
CA LEU A 158 1.48 -12.76 -20.54
C LEU A 158 1.43 -12.51 -22.04
N ARG A 159 0.54 -13.20 -22.76
CA ARG A 159 0.36 -13.04 -24.22
C ARG A 159 0.16 -11.57 -24.62
N PHE A 160 -0.54 -10.80 -23.78
CA PHE A 160 -0.79 -9.36 -23.97
C PHE A 160 0.03 -8.49 -23.00
N GLY A 161 1.16 -8.98 -22.50
CA GLY A 161 1.98 -8.30 -21.51
C GLY A 161 2.40 -6.88 -21.92
N ALA A 162 2.71 -6.67 -23.21
CA ALA A 162 3.03 -5.34 -23.74
C ALA A 162 1.87 -4.34 -23.61
N VAL A 163 0.65 -4.79 -23.87
CA VAL A 163 -0.53 -3.93 -23.71
C VAL A 163 -0.78 -3.61 -22.25
N VAL A 164 -0.62 -4.60 -21.37
CA VAL A 164 -0.71 -4.41 -19.91
C VAL A 164 0.32 -3.38 -19.45
N ASP A 165 1.59 -3.53 -19.85
CA ASP A 165 2.66 -2.60 -19.48
C ASP A 165 2.39 -1.18 -20.01
N ALA A 166 1.92 -1.04 -21.26
CA ALA A 166 1.52 0.25 -21.84
C ALA A 166 0.43 0.95 -21.02
N VAL A 167 -0.59 0.20 -20.60
CA VAL A 167 -1.70 0.74 -19.80
C VAL A 167 -1.23 1.14 -18.39
N LEU A 168 -0.35 0.33 -17.77
CA LEU A 168 0.23 0.65 -16.48
C LEU A 168 1.08 1.93 -16.54
N ILE A 169 1.94 2.06 -17.55
CA ILE A 169 2.77 3.25 -17.77
C ILE A 169 1.87 4.48 -18.02
N PHE A 170 0.84 4.33 -18.86
CA PHE A 170 -0.15 5.39 -19.10
C PHE A 170 -0.81 5.84 -17.79
N GLY A 171 -1.25 4.90 -16.95
CA GLY A 171 -1.84 5.22 -15.63
C GLY A 171 -0.88 5.96 -14.70
N ILE A 172 0.42 5.60 -14.70
CA ILE A 172 1.46 6.31 -13.95
C ILE A 172 1.55 7.77 -14.43
N PHE A 173 1.57 8.01 -15.74
CA PHE A 173 1.55 9.37 -16.28
C PHE A 173 0.27 10.11 -15.91
N GLY A 174 -0.89 9.45 -16.02
CA GLY A 174 -2.18 10.02 -15.66
C GLY A 174 -2.29 10.42 -14.19
N SER A 175 -1.55 9.76 -13.31
CA SER A 175 -1.50 10.11 -11.90
C SER A 175 -0.78 11.44 -11.62
N GLY A 176 0.13 11.88 -12.48
CA GLY A 176 0.98 13.05 -12.27
C GLY A 176 1.89 12.93 -11.03
N SER A 177 2.20 11.73 -10.56
CA SER A 177 3.09 11.51 -9.41
C SER A 177 4.56 11.66 -9.80
N ARG A 178 5.24 12.70 -9.32
CA ARG A 178 6.65 12.95 -9.63
C ARG A 178 7.56 11.88 -9.04
N THR A 179 7.29 11.44 -7.82
CA THR A 179 8.05 10.37 -7.16
C THR A 179 7.95 9.07 -7.95
N ALA A 180 6.73 8.69 -8.36
CA ALA A 180 6.52 7.50 -9.17
C ALA A 180 7.20 7.62 -10.55
N PHE A 181 7.19 8.80 -11.16
CA PHE A 181 7.88 9.04 -12.43
C PHE A 181 9.40 8.85 -12.31
N VAL A 182 10.03 9.41 -11.28
CA VAL A 182 11.47 9.20 -11.02
C VAL A 182 11.77 7.73 -10.81
N LEU A 183 10.95 7.03 -10.01
CA LEU A 183 11.11 5.59 -9.80
C LEU A 183 10.89 4.78 -11.08
N LEU A 184 9.99 5.19 -11.97
CA LEU A 184 9.80 4.59 -13.28
C LEU A 184 11.05 4.71 -14.14
N LEU A 185 11.67 5.90 -14.17
CA LEU A 185 12.92 6.14 -14.89
C LEU A 185 14.10 5.33 -14.35
N ILE A 186 14.08 4.94 -13.08
CA ILE A 186 15.08 4.04 -12.49
C ILE A 186 14.71 2.58 -12.76
N LEU A 187 13.43 2.22 -12.62
CA LEU A 187 12.95 0.84 -12.75
C LEU A 187 13.18 0.29 -14.17
N LEU A 188 12.84 1.05 -15.20
CA LEU A 188 12.94 0.58 -16.59
C LEU A 188 14.38 0.19 -16.98
N PRO A 189 15.44 1.03 -16.81
CA PRO A 189 16.81 0.63 -17.08
C PRO A 189 17.24 -0.59 -16.28
N VAL A 190 16.85 -0.69 -15.01
CA VAL A 190 17.20 -1.84 -14.18
C VAL A 190 16.53 -3.13 -14.68
N LEU A 191 15.27 -3.09 -15.11
CA LEU A 191 14.60 -4.21 -15.75
C LEU A 191 15.26 -4.60 -17.07
N MET A 192 15.67 -3.61 -17.89
CA MET A 192 16.38 -3.83 -19.14
C MET A 192 17.71 -4.55 -18.93
N ILE A 193 18.53 -4.10 -17.98
CA ILE A 193 19.82 -4.72 -17.62
C ILE A 193 19.58 -6.14 -17.12
N THR A 194 18.56 -6.35 -16.31
CA THR A 194 18.27 -7.65 -15.72
C THR A 194 17.77 -8.68 -16.73
N ARG A 195 16.90 -8.28 -17.64
CA ARG A 195 16.38 -9.14 -18.69
C ARG A 195 17.35 -9.42 -19.84
N ARG A 196 18.26 -8.49 -20.10
CA ARG A 196 19.28 -8.57 -21.19
C ARG A 196 18.70 -8.81 -22.59
N GLU A 197 17.41 -8.68 -22.80
CA GLU A 197 16.74 -8.87 -24.09
C GLU A 197 16.56 -7.52 -24.78
N LYS A 198 17.33 -7.27 -25.86
CA LYS A 198 17.26 -6.01 -26.64
C LYS A 198 15.85 -5.70 -27.14
N LYS A 199 15.10 -6.72 -27.54
CA LYS A 199 13.70 -6.57 -27.99
C LYS A 199 12.80 -6.04 -26.89
N TYR A 200 12.97 -6.55 -25.66
CA TYR A 200 12.24 -6.06 -24.50
C TYR A 200 12.57 -4.59 -24.21
N CYS A 201 13.86 -4.25 -24.20
CA CYS A 201 14.30 -2.87 -23.98
C CYS A 201 13.70 -1.88 -24.98
N LEU A 202 13.77 -2.20 -26.27
CA LEU A 202 13.24 -1.33 -27.32
C LEU A 202 11.70 -1.19 -27.21
N GLN A 203 11.03 -2.28 -26.87
CA GLN A 203 9.58 -2.28 -26.66
C GLN A 203 9.18 -1.39 -25.49
N GLU A 204 9.82 -1.51 -24.32
CA GLU A 204 9.48 -0.70 -23.13
C GLU A 204 9.80 0.79 -23.35
N CYS A 205 10.89 1.14 -24.05
CA CYS A 205 11.16 2.52 -24.45
C CYS A 205 10.07 3.06 -25.40
N GLY A 206 9.65 2.25 -26.36
CA GLY A 206 8.56 2.62 -27.26
C GLY A 206 7.23 2.83 -26.53
N LEU A 207 6.88 1.93 -25.61
CA LEU A 207 5.67 2.05 -24.79
C LEU A 207 5.69 3.28 -23.90
N LEU A 208 6.86 3.60 -23.31
CA LEU A 208 7.04 4.82 -22.51
C LEU A 208 6.77 6.07 -23.35
N ALA A 209 7.36 6.16 -24.55
CA ALA A 209 7.18 7.27 -25.44
C ALA A 209 5.71 7.41 -25.90
N VAL A 210 5.08 6.32 -26.33
CA VAL A 210 3.67 6.31 -26.76
C VAL A 210 2.75 6.69 -25.61
N ALA A 211 2.94 6.12 -24.42
CA ALA A 211 2.12 6.43 -23.25
C ALA A 211 2.26 7.91 -22.85
N PHE A 212 3.47 8.47 -22.92
CA PHE A 212 3.71 9.88 -22.64
C PHE A 212 2.99 10.78 -23.64
N VAL A 213 3.20 10.55 -24.95
CA VAL A 213 2.56 11.33 -26.01
C VAL A 213 1.04 11.27 -25.90
N PHE A 214 0.49 10.06 -25.69
CA PHE A 214 -0.96 9.89 -25.55
C PHE A 214 -1.51 10.59 -24.29
N SER A 215 -0.80 10.47 -23.16
CA SER A 215 -1.17 11.18 -21.92
C SER A 215 -1.12 12.70 -22.10
N TYR A 216 -0.13 13.21 -22.82
CA TYR A 216 0.00 14.62 -23.12
C TYR A 216 -1.14 15.10 -24.04
N ALA A 217 -1.42 14.36 -25.12
CA ALA A 217 -2.53 14.67 -26.02
C ALA A 217 -3.88 14.68 -25.31
N LEU A 218 -4.12 13.71 -24.41
CA LEU A 218 -5.35 13.64 -23.62
C LEU A 218 -5.48 14.83 -22.65
N SER A 219 -4.37 15.32 -22.11
CA SER A 219 -4.36 16.52 -21.26
C SER A 219 -4.74 17.79 -22.03
N LEU A 220 -4.39 17.89 -23.32
CA LEU A 220 -4.79 19.00 -24.20
C LEU A 220 -6.29 18.98 -24.54
N LEU A 221 -6.90 17.80 -24.53
CA LEU A 221 -8.33 17.60 -24.77
C LEU A 221 -9.20 17.80 -23.51
N GLY A 222 -8.62 18.27 -22.41
CA GLY A 222 -9.34 18.51 -21.16
C GLY A 222 -9.55 17.25 -20.30
N GLY A 223 -8.89 16.14 -20.63
CA GLY A 223 -8.89 14.93 -19.79
C GLY A 223 -8.13 15.15 -18.48
N SER A 224 -8.50 14.41 -17.44
CA SER A 224 -7.85 14.44 -16.09
C SER A 224 -6.44 13.84 -16.07
N VAL A 225 -5.79 13.72 -17.22
CA VAL A 225 -4.43 13.18 -17.36
C VAL A 225 -3.46 14.33 -17.51
N ASN A 226 -2.78 14.70 -16.43
CA ASN A 226 -1.95 15.91 -16.42
C ASN A 226 -0.46 15.60 -16.66
N ALA A 227 -0.13 15.05 -17.84
CA ALA A 227 1.27 14.81 -18.23
C ALA A 227 2.08 16.14 -18.38
N ALA A 228 1.42 17.26 -18.68
CA ALA A 228 2.05 18.59 -18.71
C ALA A 228 2.72 18.97 -17.37
N ARG A 229 2.25 18.40 -16.25
CA ARG A 229 2.82 18.63 -14.92
C ARG A 229 4.30 18.22 -14.79
N TYR A 230 4.73 17.23 -15.59
CA TYR A 230 6.12 16.80 -15.60
C TYR A 230 7.05 17.81 -16.30
N LEU A 231 6.51 18.59 -17.24
CA LEU A 231 7.25 19.61 -17.99
C LEU A 231 7.29 20.96 -17.26
N THR A 232 6.31 21.24 -16.39
CA THR A 232 6.17 22.52 -15.66
C THR A 232 6.80 22.52 -14.28
N THR A 233 7.68 21.55 -13.98
CA THR A 233 8.30 21.42 -12.66
C THR A 233 9.29 22.55 -12.43
N SER A 234 8.93 23.54 -11.63
CA SER A 234 9.88 24.50 -11.05
C SER A 234 10.55 23.88 -9.80
N SER A 235 11.82 24.21 -9.57
CA SER A 235 12.56 23.84 -8.36
C SER A 235 11.90 24.34 -7.06
N ASN A 236 11.02 25.33 -7.15
CA ASN A 236 10.19 25.88 -6.07
C ASN A 236 8.85 25.15 -5.92
N ALA A 237 8.78 23.86 -6.24
CA ALA A 237 7.56 23.10 -6.03
C ALA A 237 7.18 23.15 -4.54
N SER A 238 6.18 23.96 -4.20
CA SER A 238 5.66 24.14 -2.84
C SER A 238 5.39 22.82 -2.12
N THR A 239 5.03 21.78 -2.86
CA THR A 239 4.81 20.42 -2.33
C THR A 239 6.08 19.74 -1.83
N PHE A 240 7.25 19.97 -2.43
CA PHE A 240 8.52 19.37 -1.98
C PHE A 240 9.07 20.13 -0.76
N LEU A 241 9.07 21.46 -0.82
CA LEU A 241 9.48 22.29 0.32
C LEU A 241 8.57 22.08 1.53
N GLY A 242 7.26 21.90 1.30
CA GLY A 242 6.31 21.53 2.35
C GLY A 242 6.70 20.23 3.04
N ARG A 243 7.07 19.18 2.29
CA ARG A 243 7.51 17.89 2.87
C ARG A 243 8.77 18.06 3.73
N ILE A 244 9.76 18.84 3.27
CA ILE A 244 10.96 19.12 4.07
C ILE A 244 10.59 19.80 5.39
N LEU A 245 9.64 20.74 5.35
CA LEU A 245 9.15 21.42 6.57
C LEU A 245 8.48 20.40 7.51
N TYR A 246 7.59 19.52 7.00
CA TYR A 246 6.93 18.48 7.82
C TYR A 246 7.96 17.55 8.46
N PHE A 247 9.01 17.14 7.70
CA PHE A 247 10.08 16.28 8.24
C PHE A 247 10.83 17.01 9.36
N LYS A 248 11.22 18.28 9.13
CA LYS A 248 11.93 19.08 10.12
C LYS A 248 11.12 19.25 11.41
N ASP A 249 9.83 19.51 11.30
CA ASP A 249 8.95 19.68 12.45
C ASP A 249 8.66 18.35 13.16
N ALA A 250 8.62 17.23 12.45
CA ALA A 250 8.40 15.92 13.01
C ALA A 250 9.57 15.40 13.87
N LEU A 251 10.82 15.69 13.50
CA LEU A 251 12.00 15.12 14.18
C LEU A 251 12.07 15.43 15.68
N PRO A 252 11.87 16.68 16.17
CA PRO A 252 11.83 16.97 17.60
C PRO A 252 10.67 16.26 18.32
N VAL A 253 9.53 16.08 17.65
CA VAL A 253 8.37 15.38 18.21
C VAL A 253 8.70 13.90 18.41
N ILE A 254 9.30 13.26 17.41
CA ILE A 254 9.75 11.85 17.50
C ILE A 254 10.77 11.68 18.64
N ALA A 255 11.71 12.59 18.77
CA ALA A 255 12.73 12.52 19.82
C ALA A 255 12.14 12.60 21.25
N ARG A 256 11.08 13.41 21.43
CA ARG A 256 10.41 13.58 22.72
C ARG A 256 9.39 12.49 23.04
N ASN A 257 8.92 11.74 22.02
CA ASN A 257 7.88 10.73 22.16
C ASN A 257 8.38 9.33 21.73
N PRO A 258 9.23 8.66 22.49
CA PRO A 258 9.82 7.37 22.10
C PRO A 258 8.78 6.24 21.95
N LEU A 259 7.61 6.35 22.59
CA LEU A 259 6.48 5.42 22.44
C LEU A 259 5.52 5.79 21.31
N GLY A 260 5.76 6.92 20.61
CA GLY A 260 4.86 7.49 19.62
C GLY A 260 3.70 8.26 20.23
N LEU A 261 2.89 8.85 19.36
CA LEU A 261 1.70 9.64 19.70
C LEU A 261 0.40 8.85 19.53
N GLY A 262 0.48 7.61 19.02
CA GLY A 262 -0.66 6.86 18.53
C GLY A 262 -1.05 7.25 17.10
N PHE A 263 -1.79 6.35 16.42
CA PHE A 263 -2.32 6.63 15.08
C PHE A 263 -3.12 7.95 15.11
N TRP A 264 -2.94 8.78 14.09
CA TRP A 264 -3.54 10.12 13.97
C TRP A 264 -2.99 11.18 14.94
N GLY A 265 -2.17 10.81 15.93
CA GLY A 265 -1.64 11.71 16.95
C GLY A 265 -0.78 12.86 16.38
N TYR A 266 -0.10 12.65 15.25
CA TYR A 266 0.61 13.71 14.53
C TYR A 266 -0.33 14.82 14.09
N TYR A 267 -1.48 14.49 13.50
CA TYR A 267 -2.49 15.45 13.06
C TYR A 267 -3.06 16.24 14.24
N GLU A 268 -3.46 15.57 15.31
CA GLU A 268 -4.08 16.20 16.48
C GLU A 268 -3.15 17.15 17.21
N THR A 269 -1.86 16.83 17.26
CA THR A 269 -0.88 17.66 17.97
C THR A 269 -0.17 18.69 17.09
N GLN A 270 -0.41 18.69 15.78
CA GLN A 270 0.31 19.47 14.76
C GLN A 270 0.39 20.95 15.10
N GLY A 271 -0.70 21.58 15.55
CA GLY A 271 -0.75 23.00 15.91
C GLY A 271 0.19 23.40 17.06
N SER A 272 0.68 22.44 17.86
CA SER A 272 1.58 22.70 18.99
C SER A 272 3.06 22.76 18.62
N PHE A 273 3.46 22.23 17.45
CA PHE A 273 4.87 22.10 17.08
C PHE A 273 5.21 22.59 15.65
N GLN A 274 4.21 22.84 14.80
CA GLN A 274 4.45 23.29 13.42
C GLN A 274 5.13 24.66 13.40
N THR A 275 6.15 24.80 12.54
CA THR A 275 6.90 26.05 12.35
C THR A 275 6.42 26.87 11.15
N GLY A 276 5.46 26.36 10.38
CA GLY A 276 4.82 27.03 9.25
C GLY A 276 3.32 26.76 9.21
N VAL A 277 2.62 27.44 8.31
CA VAL A 277 1.17 27.27 8.13
C VAL A 277 0.90 26.09 7.20
N TYR A 278 0.52 24.95 7.76
CA TYR A 278 0.10 23.77 7.03
C TYR A 278 -0.86 22.91 7.86
N THR A 279 -1.67 22.10 7.19
CA THR A 279 -2.50 21.08 7.83
C THR A 279 -2.41 19.82 6.98
N VAL A 280 -1.77 18.78 7.50
CA VAL A 280 -1.60 17.50 6.82
C VAL A 280 -1.87 16.35 7.77
N ALA A 281 -2.58 15.34 7.29
CA ALA A 281 -2.92 14.17 8.09
C ALA A 281 -1.69 13.32 8.42
N PHE A 282 -0.73 13.26 7.50
CA PHE A 282 0.46 12.41 7.59
C PHE A 282 1.71 13.18 7.15
N VAL A 283 2.87 12.80 7.71
CA VAL A 283 4.15 13.50 7.51
C VAL A 283 4.75 13.31 6.10
N HIS A 284 4.11 12.56 5.20
CA HIS A 284 4.61 12.24 3.86
C HIS A 284 6.00 11.54 3.84
N ASN A 285 6.29 10.77 4.86
CA ASN A 285 7.40 9.84 4.95
C ASN A 285 7.01 8.73 5.90
N GLU A 286 6.90 7.53 5.38
CA GLU A 286 6.34 6.42 6.16
C GLU A 286 7.21 6.02 7.35
N LEU A 287 8.54 6.12 7.24
CA LEU A 287 9.42 5.82 8.38
C LEU A 287 9.19 6.80 9.54
N LEU A 288 9.09 8.11 9.23
CA LEU A 288 8.78 9.12 10.23
C LEU A 288 7.36 8.93 10.76
N GLN A 289 6.40 8.57 9.91
CA GLN A 289 5.03 8.30 10.34
C GLN A 289 4.95 7.11 11.30
N GLN A 290 5.64 6.02 11.02
CA GLN A 290 5.69 4.87 11.92
C GLN A 290 6.33 5.22 13.27
N LEU A 291 7.36 6.07 13.28
CA LEU A 291 7.97 6.58 14.52
C LEU A 291 7.01 7.49 15.29
N LEU A 292 6.24 8.32 14.61
CA LEU A 292 5.22 9.19 15.22
C LEU A 292 4.04 8.38 15.78
N ASP A 293 3.57 7.38 15.03
CA ASP A 293 2.39 6.61 15.43
C ASP A 293 2.71 5.59 16.52
N TYR A 294 3.77 4.80 16.35
CA TYR A 294 4.04 3.63 17.18
C TYR A 294 5.34 3.70 17.98
N GLY A 295 6.17 4.71 17.72
CA GLY A 295 7.44 4.91 18.43
C GLY A 295 8.59 4.07 17.89
N TRP A 296 9.69 4.09 18.62
CA TRP A 296 11.00 3.59 18.16
C TRP A 296 11.07 2.06 18.07
N ILE A 297 10.60 1.35 19.09
CA ILE A 297 10.73 -0.11 19.16
C ILE A 297 9.88 -0.81 18.08
N PRO A 298 8.58 -0.52 17.91
CA PRO A 298 7.78 -1.14 16.85
C PRO A 298 8.31 -0.81 15.45
N THR A 299 8.77 0.42 15.23
CA THR A 299 9.37 0.82 13.95
C THR A 299 10.67 0.08 13.67
N ALA A 300 11.54 -0.09 14.68
CA ALA A 300 12.78 -0.88 14.55
C ALA A 300 12.47 -2.35 14.23
N LEU A 301 11.44 -2.94 14.85
CA LEU A 301 11.01 -4.31 14.56
C LEU A 301 10.48 -4.45 13.13
N LEU A 302 9.73 -3.47 12.64
CA LEU A 302 9.31 -3.42 11.23
C LEU A 302 10.52 -3.36 10.30
N CYS A 303 11.43 -2.41 10.53
CA CYS A 303 12.66 -2.28 9.73
C CYS A 303 13.48 -3.58 9.74
N PHE A 304 13.64 -4.22 10.90
CA PHE A 304 14.30 -5.52 11.01
C PHE A 304 13.62 -6.58 10.13
N ALA A 305 12.29 -6.71 10.20
CA ALA A 305 11.54 -7.67 9.40
C ALA A 305 11.67 -7.41 7.89
N LEU A 306 11.66 -6.13 7.48
CA LEU A 306 11.85 -5.71 6.08
C LEU A 306 13.26 -6.05 5.58
N VAL A 307 14.30 -5.68 6.32
CA VAL A 307 15.70 -5.98 5.98
C VAL A 307 15.92 -7.49 5.88
N ARG A 308 15.43 -8.26 6.87
CA ARG A 308 15.52 -9.73 6.85
C ARG A 308 14.77 -10.37 5.68
N SER A 309 13.68 -9.73 5.23
CA SER A 309 12.93 -10.19 4.06
C SER A 309 13.64 -9.86 2.76
N PHE A 310 14.16 -8.65 2.63
CA PHE A 310 14.86 -8.19 1.42
C PHE A 310 16.11 -9.03 1.13
N PHE A 311 16.90 -9.36 2.16
CA PHE A 311 18.11 -10.16 2.05
C PHE A 311 17.89 -11.67 2.24
N ALA A 312 16.63 -12.12 2.32
CA ALA A 312 16.35 -13.54 2.46
C ALA A 312 16.83 -14.32 1.22
N LYS A 313 17.43 -15.48 1.41
CA LYS A 313 17.89 -16.35 0.30
C LYS A 313 16.77 -16.79 -0.63
N ARG A 314 15.53 -16.84 -0.14
CA ARG A 314 14.32 -17.21 -0.91
C ARG A 314 13.68 -16.02 -1.62
N ALA A 315 14.06 -14.80 -1.31
CA ALA A 315 13.56 -13.63 -1.98
C ALA A 315 14.10 -13.61 -3.42
N GLY A 316 13.20 -13.72 -4.37
CA GLY A 316 13.48 -13.59 -5.78
C GLY A 316 13.67 -12.12 -6.19
N LEU A 317 13.83 -11.93 -7.47
CA LEU A 317 13.98 -10.59 -8.04
C LEU A 317 12.69 -9.78 -7.90
N THR A 318 11.53 -10.41 -8.17
CA THR A 318 10.21 -9.80 -8.06
C THR A 318 9.98 -9.24 -6.65
N GLU A 319 10.23 -10.04 -5.62
CA GLU A 319 10.04 -9.64 -4.22
C GLU A 319 10.90 -8.43 -3.86
N ARG A 320 12.17 -8.42 -4.29
CA ARG A 320 13.09 -7.32 -4.02
C ARG A 320 12.69 -6.04 -4.74
N PHE A 321 12.27 -6.12 -6.01
CA PHE A 321 11.80 -4.94 -6.74
C PHE A 321 10.55 -4.36 -6.13
N VAL A 322 9.54 -5.20 -5.86
CA VAL A 322 8.29 -4.75 -5.25
C VAL A 322 8.54 -4.08 -3.90
N MET A 323 9.31 -4.74 -3.02
CA MET A 323 9.68 -4.18 -1.73
C MET A 323 10.47 -2.88 -1.87
N GLY A 324 11.45 -2.84 -2.77
CA GLY A 324 12.27 -1.65 -3.03
C GLY A 324 11.44 -0.47 -3.54
N ILE A 325 10.47 -0.70 -4.44
CA ILE A 325 9.58 0.35 -4.95
C ILE A 325 8.68 0.89 -3.83
N ILE A 326 8.02 0.00 -3.07
CA ILE A 326 7.15 0.42 -1.97
C ILE A 326 7.95 1.26 -0.97
N LEU A 327 9.10 0.77 -0.51
CA LEU A 327 9.91 1.47 0.48
C LEU A 327 10.49 2.79 -0.07
N ALA A 328 10.96 2.83 -1.32
CA ALA A 328 11.49 4.05 -1.92
C ALA A 328 10.41 5.12 -2.11
N HIS A 329 9.20 4.73 -2.57
CA HIS A 329 8.09 5.66 -2.75
C HIS A 329 7.60 6.19 -1.39
N SER A 330 7.50 5.31 -0.40
CA SER A 330 7.07 5.64 0.98
C SER A 330 8.03 6.59 1.71
N MET A 331 9.28 6.76 1.23
CA MET A 331 10.17 7.80 1.80
C MET A 331 9.73 9.23 1.44
N MET A 332 8.87 9.37 0.45
CA MET A 332 8.34 10.65 -0.02
C MET A 332 6.82 10.73 0.06
N ASP A 333 6.17 9.70 0.62
CA ASP A 333 4.72 9.65 0.79
C ASP A 333 4.31 8.74 1.97
N PHE A 334 3.00 8.55 2.19
CA PHE A 334 2.42 7.74 3.27
C PHE A 334 1.71 6.49 2.71
N ASP A 335 2.42 5.71 1.90
CA ASP A 335 1.84 4.58 1.17
C ASP A 335 1.24 3.51 2.08
N LEU A 336 1.86 3.25 3.23
CA LEU A 336 1.40 2.23 4.16
C LEU A 336 0.18 2.66 4.99
N GLN A 337 -0.35 3.87 4.78
CA GLN A 337 -1.67 4.23 5.27
C GLN A 337 -2.79 3.57 4.45
N PHE A 338 -2.46 2.98 3.30
CA PHE A 338 -3.37 2.24 2.44
C PHE A 338 -3.19 0.73 2.62
N SER A 339 -4.24 0.04 3.03
CA SER A 339 -4.22 -1.40 3.32
C SER A 339 -3.67 -2.25 2.16
N VAL A 340 -3.96 -1.88 0.91
CA VAL A 340 -3.45 -2.59 -0.28
C VAL A 340 -1.92 -2.60 -0.33
N MET A 341 -1.26 -1.50 0.05
CA MET A 341 0.20 -1.41 0.04
C MET A 341 0.82 -2.29 1.13
N TRP A 342 0.18 -2.37 2.32
CA TRP A 342 0.54 -3.35 3.34
C TRP A 342 0.38 -4.79 2.87
N LEU A 343 -0.75 -5.11 2.21
CA LEU A 343 -0.98 -6.45 1.69
C LEU A 343 0.09 -6.85 0.66
N LEU A 344 0.47 -5.95 -0.23
CA LEU A 344 1.55 -6.18 -1.20
C LEU A 344 2.89 -6.38 -0.50
N LEU A 345 3.21 -5.55 0.49
CA LEU A 345 4.44 -5.65 1.25
C LEU A 345 4.54 -7.00 2.00
N LEU A 346 3.49 -7.38 2.71
CA LEU A 346 3.41 -8.68 3.41
C LEU A 346 3.48 -9.87 2.43
N PHE A 347 2.87 -9.74 1.24
CA PHE A 347 2.90 -10.77 0.21
C PHE A 347 4.33 -11.07 -0.26
N VAL A 348 5.14 -10.04 -0.49
CA VAL A 348 6.52 -10.19 -0.96
C VAL A 348 7.51 -10.55 0.14
N MET A 349 7.18 -10.35 1.41
CA MET A 349 8.07 -10.66 2.53
C MET A 349 8.33 -12.16 2.74
N ASP A 350 7.62 -13.06 2.07
CA ASP A 350 7.63 -14.52 2.27
C ASP A 350 7.74 -14.92 3.76
N LEU A 351 6.60 -14.93 4.41
CA LEU A 351 6.48 -15.21 5.85
C LEU A 351 6.64 -16.71 6.20
N ARG A 352 6.89 -17.56 5.20
CA ARG A 352 7.13 -19.01 5.38
C ARG A 352 8.56 -19.28 5.82
N GLY A 353 8.73 -20.35 6.56
CA GLY A 353 10.05 -20.82 7.04
C GLY A 353 10.15 -20.82 8.56
N GLY A 354 11.27 -21.34 9.06
CA GLY A 354 11.45 -21.60 10.48
C GLY A 354 10.68 -22.81 10.99
N LYS A 355 10.30 -22.81 12.27
CA LYS A 355 9.58 -23.94 12.89
C LYS A 355 8.14 -23.97 12.39
N LYS A 356 7.70 -25.14 11.93
CA LYS A 356 6.37 -25.42 11.39
C LYS A 356 5.47 -26.01 12.47
N TYR A 357 4.29 -25.46 12.64
CA TYR A 357 3.23 -25.99 13.49
C TYR A 357 2.03 -26.34 12.63
N VAL A 358 1.37 -27.45 12.96
CA VAL A 358 0.16 -27.90 12.27
C VAL A 358 -1.02 -27.63 13.18
N ILE A 359 -1.97 -26.84 12.68
CA ILE A 359 -3.19 -26.47 13.41
C ILE A 359 -4.34 -27.32 12.86
N THR A 360 -5.11 -27.94 13.72
CA THR A 360 -6.30 -28.70 13.34
C THR A 360 -7.38 -27.80 12.73
N LYS A 361 -8.24 -28.39 11.90
CA LYS A 361 -9.39 -27.66 11.31
C LYS A 361 -10.27 -27.00 12.38
N ALA A 362 -10.51 -27.70 13.48
CA ALA A 362 -11.32 -27.18 14.59
C ALA A 362 -10.63 -25.96 15.24
N GLY A 363 -9.34 -26.07 15.56
CA GLY A 363 -8.56 -24.95 16.11
C GLY A 363 -8.53 -23.73 15.20
N ALA A 364 -8.34 -23.92 13.88
CA ALA A 364 -8.36 -22.84 12.91
C ALA A 364 -9.73 -22.15 12.81
N LYS A 365 -10.82 -22.94 12.84
CA LYS A 365 -12.18 -22.38 12.85
C LYS A 365 -12.47 -21.60 14.12
N MET A 366 -12.08 -22.14 15.28
CA MET A 366 -12.26 -21.45 16.56
C MET A 366 -11.47 -20.13 16.60
N ALA A 367 -10.23 -20.14 16.14
CA ALA A 367 -9.41 -18.92 16.07
C ALA A 367 -10.03 -17.87 15.11
N ALA A 368 -10.49 -18.31 13.93
CA ALA A 368 -11.18 -17.43 12.98
C ALA A 368 -12.48 -16.87 13.53
N LEU A 369 -13.26 -17.68 14.24
CA LEU A 369 -14.51 -17.24 14.87
C LEU A 369 -14.26 -16.24 16.00
N ALA A 370 -13.30 -16.52 16.88
CA ALA A 370 -12.90 -15.60 17.95
C ALA A 370 -12.44 -14.26 17.38
N PHE A 371 -11.60 -14.30 16.32
CA PHE A 371 -11.16 -13.11 15.61
C PHE A 371 -12.34 -12.33 15.02
N ALA A 372 -13.29 -13.01 14.35
CA ALA A 372 -14.47 -12.37 13.78
C ALA A 372 -15.33 -11.70 14.86
N CYS A 373 -15.53 -12.35 16.01
CA CYS A 373 -16.27 -11.78 17.13
C CYS A 373 -15.59 -10.52 17.67
N VAL A 374 -14.29 -10.55 17.95
CA VAL A 374 -13.54 -9.39 18.44
C VAL A 374 -13.58 -8.26 17.42
N PHE A 375 -13.35 -8.56 16.15
CA PHE A 375 -13.37 -7.58 15.08
C PHE A 375 -14.74 -6.92 14.92
N THR A 376 -15.83 -7.71 14.94
CA THR A 376 -17.21 -7.20 14.82
C THR A 376 -17.57 -6.31 16.01
N VAL A 377 -17.18 -6.71 17.23
CA VAL A 377 -17.43 -5.89 18.43
C VAL A 377 -16.71 -4.56 18.35
N LEU A 378 -15.42 -4.57 17.97
CA LEU A 378 -14.63 -3.35 17.89
C LEU A 378 -15.10 -2.43 16.75
N THR A 379 -15.43 -2.98 15.57
CA THR A 379 -15.95 -2.17 14.45
C THR A 379 -17.35 -1.62 14.74
N GLY A 380 -18.19 -2.42 15.39
CA GLY A 380 -19.52 -1.97 15.83
C GLY A 380 -19.43 -0.86 16.87
N TRP A 381 -18.51 -0.98 17.82
CA TRP A 381 -18.27 0.07 18.83
C TRP A 381 -17.74 1.37 18.21
N LEU A 382 -16.80 1.28 17.28
CA LEU A 382 -16.29 2.46 16.54
C LEU A 382 -17.40 3.12 15.70
N GLY A 383 -18.23 2.34 15.02
CA GLY A 383 -19.37 2.89 14.26
C GLY A 383 -20.43 3.57 15.13
N LEU A 384 -20.58 3.15 16.39
CA LEU A 384 -21.46 3.80 17.35
C LEU A 384 -20.82 5.06 17.99
N ALA A 385 -19.51 5.09 18.09
CA ALA A 385 -18.78 6.27 18.64
C ALA A 385 -18.71 7.44 17.64
N ASP A 386 -18.83 7.14 16.33
CA ASP A 386 -18.86 8.14 15.25
C ASP A 386 -20.28 8.64 14.90
N ALA A 387 -21.33 7.98 15.42
CA ALA A 387 -22.73 8.36 15.20
C ALA A 387 -23.24 9.32 16.28
#